data_84579310babe4cc72c1c35a84bf8bdd2
#
_entry.id   84579310babe4cc72c1c35a84bf8bdd2
#
_cell.length_a   1.000
_cell.length_b   1.000
_cell.length_c   1.000
_cell.angle_alpha   90.00
_cell.angle_beta   90.00
_cell.angle_gamma   90.00
#
_symmetry.space_group_name_H-M   'P 1'
#
loop_
_entity.id
_entity.type
_entity.pdbx_description
1 polymer ?
#
loop_
_entity_poly.entity_id
_entity_poly.type
_entity_poly.pdbx_seq_one_letter_code
_entity_poly.pdbx_strand_id
1 'polypeptide(L)'
;MIIIDFSGIAVSNVIVQKMNDESMIRHMILNSIRMYRKRYKEQYGTNIILACDAGNNWRRQYYPQYKANRKKSRDASDFDWNKAWSILSQVRDEIKENFPYKVIHIDGCEADDIIGTLVEQTQEFGQHEDVMIVSADGDFKQLQVHKNVRQFSPLLKKFVVEPNPRTYLAEHILKGDTGDGVPN
;
A
#
# COMPACT_ATOMS: atom_id res chain seq x y z
N MET A 1 3.05 -13.99 6.65
CA MET A 1 1.86 -13.08 6.72
C MET A 1 1.56 -12.45 5.37
N ILE A 2 0.36 -11.88 5.17
CA ILE A 2 -0.04 -11.15 3.96
C ILE A 2 -0.26 -9.69 4.35
N ILE A 3 0.51 -8.77 3.77
CA ILE A 3 0.37 -7.33 4.01
C ILE A 3 -0.18 -6.67 2.74
N ILE A 4 -1.26 -5.96 2.87
CA ILE A 4 -1.95 -5.30 1.77
C ILE A 4 -1.81 -3.79 1.94
N ASP A 5 -1.26 -3.13 0.94
CA ASP A 5 -1.34 -1.69 0.78
C ASP A 5 -2.80 -1.33 0.48
N PHE A 6 -3.50 -0.88 1.52
CA PHE A 6 -4.94 -0.61 1.44
C PHE A 6 -5.26 0.50 0.46
N SER A 7 -4.50 1.58 0.49
CA SER A 7 -4.73 2.72 -0.39
C SER A 7 -4.50 2.35 -1.85
N GLY A 8 -3.47 1.56 -2.15
CA GLY A 8 -3.17 1.08 -3.50
C GLY A 8 -4.31 0.25 -4.09
N ILE A 9 -4.95 -0.61 -3.29
CA ILE A 9 -6.10 -1.40 -3.72
C ILE A 9 -7.37 -0.55 -3.78
N ALA A 10 -7.64 0.22 -2.74
CA ALA A 10 -8.89 0.97 -2.60
C ALA A 10 -9.01 2.05 -3.67
N VAL A 11 -7.96 2.86 -3.86
CA VAL A 11 -7.94 3.93 -4.86
C VAL A 11 -8.01 3.39 -6.27
N SER A 12 -7.31 2.29 -6.57
CA SER A 12 -7.38 1.68 -7.91
C SER A 12 -8.80 1.18 -8.24
N ASN A 13 -9.51 0.61 -7.27
CA ASN A 13 -10.90 0.20 -7.45
C ASN A 13 -11.83 1.39 -7.75
N VAL A 14 -11.66 2.50 -7.03
CA VAL A 14 -12.45 3.72 -7.22
C VAL A 14 -12.18 4.38 -8.57
N ILE A 15 -10.89 4.54 -8.94
CA ILE A 15 -10.50 5.20 -10.19
C ILE A 15 -10.95 4.40 -11.41
N VAL A 16 -10.70 3.09 -11.42
CA VAL A 16 -11.04 2.23 -12.58
C VAL A 16 -12.53 2.27 -12.89
N GLN A 17 -13.36 2.36 -11.86
CA GLN A 17 -14.81 2.35 -12.01
C GLN A 17 -15.42 3.75 -12.15
N LYS A 18 -14.65 4.82 -11.89
CA LYS A 18 -15.14 6.22 -11.81
C LYS A 18 -16.43 6.33 -10.97
N MET A 19 -16.50 5.54 -9.90
CA MET A 19 -17.71 5.39 -9.10
C MET A 19 -17.57 6.03 -7.72
N ASN A 20 -18.63 6.68 -7.28
CA ASN A 20 -18.84 7.18 -5.93
C ASN A 20 -20.03 6.50 -5.24
N ASP A 21 -20.33 5.25 -5.63
CA ASP A 21 -21.31 4.41 -4.95
C ASP A 21 -20.63 3.66 -3.82
N GLU A 22 -21.05 3.93 -2.60
CA GLU A 22 -20.47 3.40 -1.37
C GLU A 22 -20.58 1.88 -1.29
N SER A 23 -21.75 1.33 -1.64
CA SER A 23 -22.02 -0.11 -1.58
C SER A 23 -21.11 -0.88 -2.52
N MET A 24 -20.93 -0.36 -3.73
CA MET A 24 -20.10 -0.98 -4.75
C MET A 24 -18.61 -0.88 -4.37
N ILE A 25 -18.15 0.27 -3.89
CA ILE A 25 -16.76 0.46 -3.43
C ILE A 25 -16.45 -0.52 -2.29
N ARG A 26 -17.33 -0.62 -1.30
CA ARG A 26 -17.22 -1.58 -0.19
C ARG A 26 -17.12 -3.02 -0.72
N HIS A 27 -18.02 -3.39 -1.60
CA HIS A 27 -18.04 -4.73 -2.19
C HIS A 27 -16.73 -5.06 -2.91
N MET A 28 -16.21 -4.15 -3.73
CA MET A 28 -14.98 -4.36 -4.48
C MET A 28 -13.75 -4.47 -3.58
N ILE A 29 -13.64 -3.63 -2.55
CA ILE A 29 -12.53 -3.70 -1.58
C ILE A 29 -12.57 -5.04 -0.84
N LEU A 30 -13.72 -5.42 -0.29
CA LEU A 30 -13.86 -6.69 0.43
C LEU A 30 -13.56 -7.90 -0.45
N ASN A 31 -14.01 -7.88 -1.70
CA ASN A 31 -13.70 -8.95 -2.66
C ASN A 31 -12.22 -9.01 -3.00
N SER A 32 -11.56 -7.87 -3.14
CA SER A 32 -10.12 -7.81 -3.38
C SER A 32 -9.34 -8.44 -2.22
N ILE A 33 -9.65 -8.06 -0.98
CA ILE A 33 -9.02 -8.62 0.22
C ILE A 33 -9.26 -10.14 0.30
N ARG A 34 -10.52 -10.57 0.10
CA ARG A 34 -10.88 -11.99 0.10
C ARG A 34 -10.14 -12.79 -0.97
N MET A 35 -10.00 -12.22 -2.17
CA MET A 35 -9.28 -12.83 -3.28
C MET A 35 -7.80 -13.05 -2.92
N TYR A 36 -7.11 -12.04 -2.38
CA TYR A 36 -5.71 -12.18 -1.98
C TYR A 36 -5.54 -13.14 -0.82
N ARG A 37 -6.43 -13.10 0.17
CA ARG A 37 -6.45 -14.10 1.25
C ARG A 37 -6.58 -15.52 0.69
N LYS A 38 -7.55 -15.76 -0.16
CA LYS A 38 -7.77 -17.10 -0.76
C LYS A 38 -6.57 -17.56 -1.56
N ARG A 39 -5.92 -16.65 -2.30
CA ARG A 39 -4.81 -16.95 -3.18
C ARG A 39 -3.53 -17.31 -2.43
N TYR A 40 -3.27 -16.64 -1.31
CA TYR A 40 -1.95 -16.68 -0.65
C TYR A 40 -1.94 -17.34 0.72
N LYS A 41 -3.08 -17.67 1.33
CA LYS A 41 -3.17 -18.19 2.69
C LYS A 41 -2.39 -19.49 2.92
N GLU A 42 -2.30 -20.36 1.93
CA GLU A 42 -1.62 -21.67 2.07
C GLU A 42 -0.11 -21.49 2.25
N GLN A 43 0.47 -20.50 1.60
CA GLN A 43 1.92 -20.25 1.69
C GLN A 43 2.28 -19.22 2.77
N TYR A 44 1.47 -18.19 2.97
CA TYR A 44 1.80 -17.04 3.83
C TYR A 44 0.95 -16.97 5.10
N GLY A 45 0.10 -17.96 5.34
CA GLY A 45 -0.81 -17.99 6.48
C GLY A 45 -2.02 -17.11 6.34
N THR A 46 -2.85 -17.14 7.38
CA THR A 46 -4.17 -16.45 7.39
C THR A 46 -4.12 -15.04 7.96
N ASN A 47 -2.97 -14.60 8.47
CA ASN A 47 -2.79 -13.26 9.02
C ASN A 47 -2.78 -12.24 7.90
N ILE A 48 -3.82 -11.38 7.86
CA ILE A 48 -3.93 -10.29 6.92
C ILE A 48 -3.78 -8.98 7.66
N ILE A 49 -2.88 -8.15 7.17
CA ILE A 49 -2.64 -6.79 7.64
C ILE A 49 -2.99 -5.84 6.52
N LEU A 50 -3.81 -4.84 6.80
CA LEU A 50 -4.11 -3.72 5.92
C LEU A 50 -3.31 -2.52 6.41
N ALA A 51 -2.30 -2.12 5.65
CA ALA A 51 -1.52 -0.92 5.91
C ALA A 51 -2.19 0.28 5.24
N CYS A 52 -2.52 1.30 6.02
CA CYS A 52 -3.33 2.43 5.57
C CYS A 52 -2.58 3.74 5.74
N ASP A 53 -2.61 4.58 4.70
CA ASP A 53 -2.03 5.92 4.76
C ASP A 53 -2.78 6.83 5.71
N ALA A 54 -2.05 7.66 6.45
CA ALA A 54 -2.61 8.81 7.14
C ALA A 54 -2.67 10.04 6.22
N GLY A 55 -3.63 10.94 6.50
CA GLY A 55 -3.80 12.17 5.70
C GLY A 55 -2.66 13.17 5.84
N ASN A 56 -2.00 13.19 7.00
CA ASN A 56 -0.81 13.97 7.30
C ASN A 56 0.42 13.07 7.21
N ASN A 57 1.45 13.53 6.55
CA ASN A 57 2.67 12.75 6.34
C ASN A 57 3.86 13.47 6.98
N TRP A 58 4.61 12.73 7.83
CA TRP A 58 5.79 13.27 8.50
C TRP A 58 6.85 13.80 7.53
N ARG A 59 6.95 13.25 6.32
CA ARG A 59 7.92 13.69 5.30
C ARG A 59 7.72 15.15 4.89
N ARG A 60 6.48 15.66 4.95
CA ARG A 60 6.18 17.06 4.64
C ARG A 60 6.72 18.06 5.67
N GLN A 61 7.05 17.61 6.87
CA GLN A 61 7.71 18.46 7.86
C GLN A 61 9.14 18.80 7.44
N TYR A 62 9.80 17.88 6.74
CA TYR A 62 11.16 18.04 6.23
C TYR A 62 11.21 18.52 4.78
N TYR A 63 10.25 18.08 3.98
CA TYR A 63 10.13 18.42 2.57
C TYR A 63 8.67 18.78 2.21
N PRO A 64 8.29 20.07 2.34
CA PRO A 64 6.90 20.52 2.13
C PRO A 64 6.33 20.23 0.73
N GLN A 65 7.20 20.05 -0.26
CA GLN A 65 6.82 19.78 -1.65
C GLN A 65 6.51 18.29 -1.92
N TYR A 66 6.76 17.42 -0.93
CA TYR A 66 6.49 15.99 -1.04
C TYR A 66 5.04 15.71 -1.46
N LYS A 67 4.90 15.02 -2.59
CA LYS A 67 3.60 14.67 -3.22
C LYS A 67 2.67 15.87 -3.53
N ALA A 68 3.22 17.09 -3.64
CA ALA A 68 2.41 18.29 -3.89
C ALA A 68 1.75 18.28 -5.29
N ASN A 69 2.42 17.68 -6.28
CA ASN A 69 1.91 17.49 -7.64
C ASN A 69 0.63 16.62 -7.68
N ARG A 70 0.50 15.65 -6.77
CA ARG A 70 -0.69 14.78 -6.68
C ARG A 70 -1.97 15.58 -6.33
N LYS A 71 -1.83 16.63 -5.52
CA LYS A 71 -2.95 17.52 -5.19
C LYS A 71 -3.43 18.27 -6.43
N LYS A 72 -2.50 18.87 -7.21
CA LYS A 72 -2.84 19.60 -8.44
C LYS A 72 -3.60 18.72 -9.43
N SER A 73 -3.17 17.45 -9.61
CA SER A 73 -3.83 16.51 -10.51
C SER A 73 -5.23 16.12 -10.04
N ARG A 74 -5.45 16.01 -8.73
CA ARG A 74 -6.78 15.74 -8.17
C ARG A 74 -7.72 16.93 -8.32
N ASP A 75 -7.22 18.13 -8.02
CA ASP A 75 -7.99 19.38 -8.11
C ASP A 75 -8.40 19.70 -9.56
N ALA A 76 -7.62 19.23 -10.54
CA ALA A 76 -7.93 19.36 -11.97
C ALA A 76 -8.88 18.25 -12.50
N SER A 77 -9.29 17.32 -11.67
CA SER A 77 -10.17 16.20 -12.04
C SER A 77 -11.62 16.52 -11.70
N ASP A 78 -12.55 16.20 -12.59
CA ASP A 78 -14.01 16.28 -12.35
C ASP A 78 -14.52 15.23 -11.34
N PHE A 79 -13.65 14.39 -10.83
CA PHE A 79 -14.01 13.33 -9.90
C PHE A 79 -14.05 13.85 -8.46
N ASP A 80 -15.13 13.57 -7.74
CA ASP A 80 -15.31 13.96 -6.33
C ASP A 80 -14.41 13.12 -5.39
N TRP A 81 -13.17 13.55 -5.27
CA TRP A 81 -12.18 12.93 -4.40
C TRP A 81 -12.54 13.02 -2.91
N ASN A 82 -13.23 14.08 -2.48
CA ASN A 82 -13.61 14.25 -1.07
C ASN A 82 -14.61 13.17 -0.67
N LYS A 83 -15.62 12.94 -1.51
CA LYS A 83 -16.58 11.86 -1.30
C LYS A 83 -15.91 10.49 -1.34
N ALA A 84 -15.02 10.26 -2.30
CA ALA A 84 -14.27 9.01 -2.40
C ALA A 84 -13.46 8.74 -1.12
N TRP A 85 -12.68 9.71 -0.64
CA TRP A 85 -11.89 9.55 0.59
C TRP A 85 -12.76 9.31 1.83
N SER A 86 -13.92 9.97 1.92
CA SER A 86 -14.89 9.72 2.99
C SER A 86 -15.36 8.26 2.99
N ILE A 87 -15.75 7.74 1.82
CA ILE A 87 -16.18 6.34 1.67
C ILE A 87 -15.04 5.38 2.01
N LEU A 88 -13.83 5.63 1.50
CA LEU A 88 -12.68 4.77 1.77
C LEU A 88 -12.33 4.71 3.25
N SER A 89 -12.40 5.85 3.95
CA SER A 89 -12.18 5.92 5.40
C SER A 89 -13.25 5.13 6.16
N GLN A 90 -14.51 5.28 5.78
CA GLN A 90 -15.61 4.53 6.37
C GLN A 90 -15.44 3.02 6.17
N VAL A 91 -15.13 2.57 4.96
CA VAL A 91 -14.92 1.15 4.66
C VAL A 91 -13.72 0.60 5.43
N ARG A 92 -12.62 1.36 5.57
CA ARG A 92 -11.48 1.00 6.41
C ARG A 92 -11.90 0.75 7.87
N ASP A 93 -12.67 1.67 8.43
CA ASP A 93 -13.09 1.61 9.83
C ASP A 93 -14.10 0.47 10.05
N GLU A 94 -15.02 0.24 9.13
CA GLU A 94 -15.91 -0.92 9.12
C GLU A 94 -15.13 -2.25 9.09
N ILE A 95 -14.08 -2.32 8.28
CA ILE A 95 -13.23 -3.52 8.23
C ILE A 95 -12.51 -3.73 9.56
N LYS A 96 -11.99 -2.66 10.16
CA LYS A 96 -11.31 -2.70 11.44
C LYS A 96 -12.22 -3.22 12.56
N GLU A 97 -13.49 -2.84 12.55
CA GLU A 97 -14.45 -3.19 13.60
C GLU A 97 -15.08 -4.57 13.42
N ASN A 98 -15.32 -4.99 12.18
CA ASN A 98 -16.20 -6.13 11.90
C ASN A 98 -15.48 -7.35 11.28
N PHE A 99 -14.20 -7.23 10.93
CA PHE A 99 -13.47 -8.32 10.26
C PHE A 99 -12.24 -8.76 11.06
N PRO A 100 -11.81 -10.02 10.94
CA PRO A 100 -10.63 -10.53 11.64
C PRO A 100 -9.33 -10.10 10.97
N TYR A 101 -9.28 -8.92 10.38
CA TYR A 101 -8.11 -8.35 9.74
C TYR A 101 -7.46 -7.28 10.63
N LYS A 102 -6.13 -7.23 10.63
CA LYS A 102 -5.42 -6.16 11.34
C LYS A 102 -5.35 -4.93 10.44
N VAL A 103 -6.09 -3.90 10.78
CA VAL A 103 -6.02 -2.60 10.10
C VAL A 103 -5.07 -1.71 10.89
N ILE A 104 -3.96 -1.33 10.25
CA ILE A 104 -2.95 -0.45 10.85
C ILE A 104 -3.03 0.90 10.13
N HIS A 105 -3.37 1.92 10.89
CA HIS A 105 -3.45 3.31 10.46
C HIS A 105 -2.85 4.17 11.57
N ILE A 106 -1.68 4.75 11.30
CA ILE A 106 -0.89 5.50 12.28
C ILE A 106 -0.78 6.93 11.80
N ASP A 107 -1.14 7.88 12.67
CA ASP A 107 -1.05 9.30 12.34
C ASP A 107 0.36 9.70 11.92
N GLY A 108 0.47 10.48 10.86
CA GLY A 108 1.74 10.88 10.27
C GLY A 108 2.43 9.84 9.38
N CYS A 109 2.02 8.59 9.38
CA CYS A 109 2.66 7.51 8.60
C CYS A 109 1.92 7.23 7.29
N GLU A 110 2.69 6.82 6.28
CA GLU A 110 2.16 6.20 5.07
C GLU A 110 2.13 4.68 5.21
N ALA A 111 1.40 4.02 4.32
CA ALA A 111 1.39 2.55 4.24
C ALA A 111 2.81 1.98 4.07
N ASP A 112 3.67 2.69 3.36
CA ASP A 112 5.06 2.31 3.10
C ASP A 112 5.89 2.23 4.39
N ASP A 113 5.69 3.18 5.32
CA ASP A 113 6.35 3.18 6.63
C ASP A 113 5.94 1.95 7.45
N ILE A 114 4.64 1.65 7.41
CA ILE A 114 4.06 0.51 8.13
C ILE A 114 4.57 -0.81 7.55
N ILE A 115 4.51 -0.96 6.22
CA ILE A 115 4.92 -2.18 5.53
C ILE A 115 6.42 -2.42 5.72
N GLY A 116 7.25 -1.39 5.52
CA GLY A 116 8.70 -1.49 5.71
C GLY A 116 9.06 -1.93 7.11
N THR A 117 8.50 -1.27 8.14
CA THR A 117 8.75 -1.61 9.55
C THR A 117 8.32 -3.03 9.89
N LEU A 118 7.13 -3.46 9.45
CA LEU A 118 6.64 -4.81 9.72
C LEU A 118 7.51 -5.87 9.05
N VAL A 119 7.93 -5.64 7.81
CA VAL A 119 8.81 -6.58 7.11
C VAL A 119 10.13 -6.72 7.86
N GLU A 120 10.80 -5.62 8.20
CA GLU A 120 12.07 -5.68 8.94
C GLU A 120 11.92 -6.41 10.28
N GLN A 121 10.87 -6.12 11.06
CA GLN A 121 10.61 -6.78 12.34
C GLN A 121 10.40 -8.30 12.20
N THR A 122 9.80 -8.76 11.11
CA THR A 122 9.58 -10.19 10.86
C THR A 122 10.85 -10.95 10.46
N GLN A 123 11.93 -10.21 10.16
CA GLN A 123 13.22 -10.78 9.77
C GLN A 123 14.27 -10.66 10.88
N GLU A 124 13.94 -9.97 12.00
CA GLU A 124 14.85 -9.80 13.13
C GLU A 124 14.98 -11.08 13.99
N PHE A 125 16.08 -11.19 14.72
CA PHE A 125 16.33 -12.22 15.74
C PHE A 125 16.17 -13.68 15.26
N GLY A 126 16.46 -13.95 13.98
CA GLY A 126 16.34 -15.30 13.42
C GLY A 126 14.89 -15.73 13.13
N GLN A 127 13.93 -14.84 13.27
CA GLN A 127 12.58 -15.05 12.79
C GLN A 127 12.55 -14.71 11.29
N HIS A 128 12.30 -15.69 10.46
CA HIS A 128 12.19 -15.49 9.01
C HIS A 128 10.77 -15.87 8.58
N GLU A 129 9.84 -14.98 8.86
CA GLU A 129 8.45 -15.18 8.44
C GLU A 129 8.29 -14.90 6.95
N ASP A 130 7.62 -15.82 6.24
CA ASP A 130 7.25 -15.58 4.84
C ASP A 130 6.25 -14.43 4.74
N VAL A 131 6.60 -13.40 3.94
CA VAL A 131 5.78 -12.21 3.76
C VAL A 131 5.38 -12.04 2.30
N MET A 132 4.07 -11.85 2.09
CA MET A 132 3.50 -11.42 0.82
C MET A 132 3.05 -9.98 0.91
N ILE A 133 3.71 -9.09 0.18
CA ILE A 133 3.29 -7.69 0.00
C ILE A 133 2.38 -7.61 -1.23
N VAL A 134 1.18 -7.08 -1.06
CA VAL A 134 0.25 -6.82 -2.14
C VAL A 134 0.20 -5.32 -2.39
N SER A 135 1.05 -4.85 -3.28
CA SER A 135 1.14 -3.44 -3.72
C SER A 135 1.78 -3.35 -5.10
N ALA A 136 1.39 -2.32 -5.86
CA ALA A 136 2.00 -1.97 -7.14
C ALA A 136 3.22 -1.05 -6.98
N ASP A 137 3.49 -0.56 -5.77
CA ASP A 137 4.54 0.41 -5.52
C ASP A 137 5.94 -0.20 -5.74
N GLY A 138 6.80 0.56 -6.41
CA GLY A 138 8.18 0.18 -6.71
C GLY A 138 9.08 0.17 -5.49
N ASP A 139 8.75 0.94 -4.46
CA ASP A 139 9.59 1.11 -3.28
C ASP A 139 9.75 -0.18 -2.48
N PHE A 140 8.76 -1.07 -2.56
CA PHE A 140 8.84 -2.38 -1.89
C PHE A 140 9.84 -3.35 -2.52
N LYS A 141 10.39 -3.06 -3.69
CA LYS A 141 11.45 -3.88 -4.29
C LYS A 141 12.70 -3.95 -3.41
N GLN A 142 13.00 -2.89 -2.65
CA GLN A 142 14.11 -2.88 -1.70
C GLN A 142 13.98 -3.95 -0.61
N LEU A 143 12.75 -4.28 -0.21
CA LEU A 143 12.47 -5.29 0.81
C LEU A 143 12.73 -6.73 0.34
N GLN A 144 12.90 -6.94 -0.98
CA GLN A 144 13.26 -8.24 -1.54
C GLN A 144 14.73 -8.63 -1.28
N VAL A 145 15.48 -7.82 -0.53
CA VAL A 145 16.75 -8.24 0.08
C VAL A 145 16.54 -9.46 0.99
N HIS A 146 15.37 -9.61 1.57
CA HIS A 146 14.93 -10.79 2.32
C HIS A 146 14.31 -11.82 1.35
N LYS A 147 14.90 -13.01 1.27
CA LYS A 147 14.52 -14.05 0.29
C LYS A 147 13.10 -14.60 0.45
N ASN A 148 12.54 -14.49 1.65
CA ASN A 148 11.20 -14.92 2.02
C ASN A 148 10.14 -13.79 1.91
N VAL A 149 10.54 -12.62 1.44
CA VAL A 149 9.63 -11.49 1.14
C VAL A 149 9.35 -11.45 -0.35
N ARG A 150 8.08 -11.45 -0.71
CA ARG A 150 7.63 -11.36 -2.10
C ARG A 150 6.60 -10.27 -2.28
N GLN A 151 6.58 -9.70 -3.46
CA GLN A 151 5.64 -8.66 -3.84
C GLN A 151 4.78 -9.11 -5.02
N PHE A 152 3.47 -8.89 -4.91
CA PHE A 152 2.52 -9.05 -6.01
C PHE A 152 1.93 -7.69 -6.36
N SER A 153 2.03 -7.32 -7.64
CA SER A 153 1.42 -6.09 -8.15
C SER A 153 -0.01 -6.35 -8.62
N PRO A 154 -1.01 -5.76 -7.97
CA PRO A 154 -2.41 -5.81 -8.42
C PRO A 154 -2.60 -5.21 -9.81
N LEU A 155 -1.88 -4.13 -10.10
CA LEU A 155 -1.95 -3.42 -11.37
C LEU A 155 -1.42 -4.28 -12.53
N LEU A 156 -0.24 -4.87 -12.34
CA LEU A 156 0.40 -5.71 -13.37
C LEU A 156 -0.11 -7.15 -13.36
N LYS A 157 -0.89 -7.55 -12.34
CA LYS A 157 -1.41 -8.91 -12.10
C LYS A 157 -0.32 -9.99 -12.09
N LYS A 158 0.89 -9.63 -11.65
CA LYS A 158 2.07 -10.51 -11.59
C LYS A 158 2.94 -10.23 -10.38
N PHE A 159 3.82 -11.18 -10.07
CA PHE A 159 4.89 -10.95 -9.11
C PHE A 159 5.87 -9.90 -9.66
N VAL A 160 6.28 -9.02 -8.76
CA VAL A 160 7.38 -8.08 -8.99
C VAL A 160 8.64 -8.76 -8.46
N VAL A 161 9.65 -8.88 -9.30
CA VAL A 161 10.93 -9.49 -8.93
C VAL A 161 12.03 -8.48 -9.18
N GLU A 162 12.81 -8.20 -8.14
CA GLU A 162 14.00 -7.37 -8.23
C GLU A 162 15.24 -8.23 -7.92
N PRO A 163 16.08 -8.53 -8.91
CA PRO A 163 17.24 -9.39 -8.70
C PRO A 163 18.32 -8.74 -7.84
N ASN A 164 18.40 -7.42 -7.82
CA ASN A 164 19.43 -6.66 -7.11
C ASN A 164 18.82 -5.54 -6.22
N PRO A 165 18.08 -5.87 -5.15
CA PRO A 165 17.35 -4.88 -4.35
C PRO A 165 18.20 -3.75 -3.78
N ARG A 166 19.46 -4.06 -3.40
CA ARG A 166 20.39 -3.03 -2.88
C ARG A 166 20.83 -2.04 -3.96
N THR A 167 21.12 -2.54 -5.15
CA THR A 167 21.46 -1.69 -6.31
C THR A 167 20.26 -0.85 -6.72
N TYR A 168 19.07 -1.48 -6.76
CA TYR A 168 17.83 -0.77 -7.02
C TYR A 168 17.62 0.41 -6.06
N LEU A 169 17.78 0.19 -4.75
CA LEU A 169 17.64 1.25 -3.75
C LEU A 169 18.65 2.38 -3.96
N ALA A 170 19.93 2.04 -4.16
CA ALA A 170 20.98 3.04 -4.40
C ALA A 170 20.69 3.89 -5.65
N GLU A 171 20.30 3.25 -6.74
CA GLU A 171 19.92 3.94 -7.96
C GLU A 171 18.67 4.82 -7.77
N HIS A 172 17.68 4.33 -7.04
CA HIS A 172 16.44 5.06 -6.78
C HIS A 172 16.71 6.33 -5.97
N ILE A 173 17.56 6.25 -4.94
CA ILE A 173 17.99 7.41 -4.15
C ILE A 173 18.68 8.45 -5.05
N LEU A 174 19.57 8.01 -5.95
CA LEU A 174 20.30 8.92 -6.84
C LEU A 174 19.42 9.55 -7.93
N LYS A 175 18.43 8.80 -8.41
CA LYS A 175 17.52 9.26 -9.48
C LYS A 175 16.40 10.15 -8.96
N GLY A 176 16.15 10.18 -7.66
CA GLY A 176 14.98 10.82 -7.08
C GLY A 176 13.67 10.13 -7.48
N ASP A 177 12.55 10.72 -7.10
CA ASP A 177 11.21 10.24 -7.43
C ASP A 177 10.32 11.39 -7.90
N THR A 178 10.11 11.47 -9.20
CA THR A 178 9.25 12.49 -9.82
C THR A 178 7.79 12.33 -9.44
N GLY A 179 7.32 11.10 -9.15
CA GLY A 179 5.96 10.79 -8.68
C GLY A 179 5.68 11.40 -7.31
N ASP A 180 6.71 11.44 -6.47
CA ASP A 180 6.65 12.00 -5.12
C ASP A 180 7.20 13.44 -5.06
N GLY A 181 7.67 13.96 -6.20
CA GLY A 181 8.21 15.31 -6.29
C GLY A 181 9.61 15.45 -5.72
N VAL A 182 10.34 14.35 -5.55
CA VAL A 182 11.73 14.32 -5.09
C VAL A 182 12.66 14.45 -6.29
N PRO A 183 13.47 15.53 -6.40
CA PRO A 183 14.42 15.72 -7.50
C PRO A 183 15.60 14.75 -7.37
N ASN A 184 16.26 14.50 -8.50
CA ASN A 184 17.58 13.86 -8.57
C ASN A 184 18.70 14.85 -8.27
#